data_7cf9f3a045243c1e6935527bdc375746
#
_entry.id   7cf9f3a045243c1e6935527bdc375746
#
_cell.length_a   1.000
_cell.length_b   1.000
_cell.length_c   1.000
_cell.angle_alpha   90.00
_cell.angle_beta   90.00
_cell.angle_gamma   90.00
#
_symmetry.space_group_name_H-M   'P 1'
#
loop_
_entity.id
_entity.type
_entity.pdbx_description
1 polymer ?
#
loop_
_entity_poly.entity_id
_entity_poly.type
_entity_poly.pdbx_seq_one_letter_code
_entity_poly.pdbx_strand_id
1 'polypeptide(L)'
;MAKSCYEYGMDILARYPKTEKELRIKMYQHGYDSEMVQKTLQKLKTEHFLNDELFAESYLHSEVVKKGKPLLLVMQKLELKGIEKSLLQKLAKEHSEDIAEGIHQRIAKEIQLYKKKWVDGFEIIQKLMRKGYRLADIKSVIKPQDD
;
A
#
# COMPACT_ATOMS: atom_id res chain seq x y z
N MET A 1 -11.39 35.05 -3.52
CA MET A 1 -12.39 34.37 -2.65
C MET A 1 -11.86 33.02 -2.18
N ALA A 2 -12.06 32.73 -0.91
CA ALA A 2 -11.64 31.45 -0.36
C ALA A 2 -12.54 30.33 -0.91
N LYS A 3 -11.93 29.20 -1.27
CA LYS A 3 -12.67 28.01 -1.71
C LYS A 3 -13.45 27.42 -0.55
N SER A 4 -14.58 26.82 -0.84
CA SER A 4 -15.29 26.01 0.17
C SER A 4 -14.45 24.78 0.49
N CYS A 5 -14.72 24.14 1.64
CA CYS A 5 -14.05 22.89 2.01
C CYS A 5 -14.27 21.82 0.94
N TYR A 6 -15.45 21.74 0.37
CA TYR A 6 -15.78 20.81 -0.71
C TYR A 6 -14.94 21.08 -1.96
N GLU A 7 -14.86 22.32 -2.40
CA GLU A 7 -14.04 22.68 -3.57
C GLU A 7 -12.57 22.37 -3.34
N TYR A 8 -12.08 22.67 -2.15
CA TYR A 8 -10.70 22.34 -1.77
C TYR A 8 -10.44 20.84 -1.84
N GLY A 9 -11.34 20.05 -1.26
CA GLY A 9 -11.24 18.58 -1.31
C GLY A 9 -11.27 18.03 -2.72
N MET A 10 -12.17 18.53 -3.55
CA MET A 10 -12.27 18.11 -4.94
C MET A 10 -11.00 18.44 -5.73
N ASP A 11 -10.42 19.61 -5.49
CA ASP A 11 -9.17 20.00 -6.16
C ASP A 11 -8.02 19.06 -5.81
N ILE A 12 -7.94 18.66 -4.53
CA ILE A 12 -6.91 17.71 -4.09
C ILE A 12 -7.12 16.35 -4.74
N LEU A 13 -8.34 15.83 -4.67
CA LEU A 13 -8.67 14.51 -5.22
C LEU A 13 -8.51 14.45 -6.74
N ALA A 14 -8.68 15.57 -7.43
CA ALA A 14 -8.46 15.64 -8.88
C ALA A 14 -7.00 15.47 -9.25
N ARG A 15 -6.08 15.79 -8.34
CA ARG A 15 -4.63 15.66 -8.59
C ARG A 15 -4.09 14.31 -8.17
N TYR A 16 -4.46 13.85 -6.98
CA TYR A 16 -3.94 12.60 -6.40
C TYR A 16 -5.00 11.90 -5.57
N PRO A 17 -5.09 10.57 -5.66
CA PRO A 17 -5.93 9.81 -4.72
C PRO A 17 -5.46 10.05 -3.29
N LYS A 18 -6.41 10.15 -2.36
CA LYS A 18 -6.15 10.35 -0.95
C LYS A 18 -7.07 9.48 -0.11
N THR A 19 -6.59 9.09 1.06
CA THR A 19 -7.45 8.46 2.05
C THR A 19 -8.26 9.53 2.78
N GLU A 20 -9.32 9.11 3.45
CA GLU A 20 -10.13 10.01 4.27
C GLU A 20 -9.28 10.75 5.31
N LYS A 21 -8.38 10.03 5.99
CA LYS A 21 -7.49 10.63 6.99
C LYS A 21 -6.56 11.67 6.38
N GLU A 22 -5.96 11.37 5.24
CA GLU A 22 -5.06 12.31 4.56
C GLU A 22 -5.79 13.59 4.15
N LEU A 23 -6.99 13.44 3.61
CA LEU A 23 -7.78 14.58 3.20
C LEU A 23 -8.26 15.40 4.40
N ARG A 24 -8.67 14.73 5.47
CA ARG A 24 -9.06 15.38 6.72
C ARG A 24 -7.94 16.26 7.26
N ILE A 25 -6.74 15.73 7.33
CA ILE A 25 -5.56 16.46 7.82
C ILE A 25 -5.32 17.71 6.97
N LYS A 26 -5.38 17.58 5.65
CA LYS A 26 -5.18 18.71 4.75
C LYS A 26 -6.24 19.80 4.94
N MET A 27 -7.50 19.40 5.14
CA MET A 27 -8.59 20.34 5.39
C MET A 27 -8.39 21.11 6.70
N TYR A 28 -7.97 20.42 7.77
CA TYR A 28 -7.67 21.09 9.04
C TYR A 28 -6.47 22.04 8.90
N GLN A 29 -5.43 21.61 8.21
CA GLN A 29 -4.25 22.46 7.98
C GLN A 29 -4.59 23.71 7.18
N HIS A 30 -5.59 23.61 6.31
CA HIS A 30 -6.05 24.74 5.50
C HIS A 30 -6.95 25.70 6.27
N GLY A 31 -7.41 25.31 7.46
CA GLY A 31 -8.16 26.18 8.36
C GLY A 31 -9.67 25.92 8.42
N TYR A 32 -10.16 24.87 7.79
CA TYR A 32 -11.58 24.52 7.90
C TYR A 32 -11.89 23.92 9.26
N ASP A 33 -13.05 24.23 9.83
CA ASP A 33 -13.42 23.72 11.15
C ASP A 33 -13.90 22.26 11.10
N SER A 34 -14.01 21.65 12.28
CA SER A 34 -14.35 20.24 12.43
C SER A 34 -15.70 19.88 11.82
N GLU A 35 -16.72 20.70 12.04
CA GLU A 35 -18.06 20.44 11.51
C GLU A 35 -18.07 20.46 9.98
N MET A 36 -17.43 21.47 9.40
CA MET A 36 -17.31 21.62 7.97
C MET A 36 -16.56 20.47 7.33
N VAL A 37 -15.44 20.06 7.96
CA VAL A 37 -14.62 18.93 7.50
C VAL A 37 -15.43 17.63 7.52
N GLN A 38 -16.13 17.33 8.61
CA GLN A 38 -16.92 16.10 8.73
C GLN A 38 -18.03 16.03 7.68
N LYS A 39 -18.76 17.13 7.49
CA LYS A 39 -19.82 17.20 6.49
C LYS A 39 -19.27 16.99 5.08
N THR A 40 -18.15 17.64 4.78
CA THR A 40 -17.53 17.53 3.46
C THR A 40 -17.03 16.12 3.18
N LEU A 41 -16.35 15.50 4.15
CA LEU A 41 -15.86 14.13 4.00
C LEU A 41 -17.02 13.15 3.76
N GLN A 42 -18.12 13.33 4.50
CA GLN A 42 -19.28 12.47 4.32
C GLN A 42 -19.90 12.65 2.93
N LYS A 43 -19.98 13.89 2.45
CA LYS A 43 -20.49 14.18 1.11
C LYS A 43 -19.62 13.55 0.02
N LEU A 44 -18.30 13.69 0.15
CA LEU A 44 -17.36 13.09 -0.81
C LEU A 44 -17.44 11.57 -0.83
N LYS A 45 -17.66 10.94 0.33
CA LYS A 45 -17.87 9.48 0.39
C LYS A 45 -19.19 9.08 -0.29
N THR A 46 -20.25 9.79 0.00
CA THR A 46 -21.57 9.53 -0.59
C THR A 46 -21.55 9.67 -2.11
N GLU A 47 -20.80 10.64 -2.61
CA GLU A 47 -20.65 10.89 -4.05
C GLU A 47 -19.57 10.02 -4.70
N HIS A 48 -18.95 9.11 -3.94
CA HIS A 48 -17.93 8.17 -4.41
C HIS A 48 -16.62 8.82 -4.88
N PHE A 49 -16.35 10.05 -4.50
CA PHE A 49 -15.05 10.68 -4.76
C PHE A 49 -13.99 10.30 -3.74
N LEU A 50 -14.41 9.80 -2.59
CA LEU A 50 -13.55 9.37 -1.50
C LEU A 50 -13.92 7.93 -1.15
N ASN A 51 -12.97 7.01 -1.27
CA ASN A 51 -13.21 5.59 -1.04
C ASN A 51 -11.91 4.91 -0.57
N ASP A 52 -11.79 4.71 0.74
CA ASP A 52 -10.61 4.12 1.36
C ASP A 52 -10.37 2.67 0.92
N GLU A 53 -11.42 1.89 0.71
CA GLU A 53 -11.27 0.51 0.25
C GLU A 53 -10.65 0.45 -1.14
N LEU A 54 -11.15 1.27 -2.05
CA LEU A 54 -10.60 1.34 -3.40
C LEU A 54 -9.16 1.86 -3.38
N PHE A 55 -8.88 2.86 -2.53
CA PHE A 55 -7.52 3.37 -2.37
C PHE A 55 -6.56 2.26 -1.93
N ALA A 56 -6.94 1.52 -0.87
CA ALA A 56 -6.12 0.45 -0.33
C ALA A 56 -5.91 -0.68 -1.34
N GLU A 57 -6.95 -1.08 -2.05
CA GLU A 57 -6.88 -2.12 -3.06
C GLU A 57 -5.94 -1.73 -4.20
N SER A 58 -6.08 -0.51 -4.72
CA SER A 58 -5.22 0.01 -5.79
C SER A 58 -3.77 0.12 -5.34
N TYR A 59 -3.55 0.57 -4.10
CA TYR A 59 -2.21 0.71 -3.54
C TYR A 59 -1.53 -0.66 -3.36
N LEU A 60 -2.25 -1.64 -2.83
CA LEU A 60 -1.73 -3.00 -2.70
C LEU A 60 -1.39 -3.59 -4.06
N HIS A 61 -2.26 -3.40 -5.05
CA HIS A 61 -2.00 -3.91 -6.39
C HIS A 61 -0.73 -3.29 -6.99
N SER A 62 -0.61 -1.98 -6.92
CA SER A 62 0.55 -1.28 -7.47
C SER A 62 1.86 -1.64 -6.75
N GLU A 63 1.84 -1.62 -5.41
CA GLU A 63 3.06 -1.77 -4.63
C GLU A 63 3.47 -3.21 -4.37
N VAL A 64 2.52 -4.11 -4.20
CA VAL A 64 2.82 -5.51 -3.90
C VAL A 64 2.69 -6.40 -5.13
N VAL A 65 1.56 -6.36 -5.82
CA VAL A 65 1.33 -7.24 -6.97
C VAL A 65 2.26 -6.89 -8.13
N LYS A 66 2.34 -5.63 -8.50
CA LYS A 66 3.18 -5.19 -9.63
C LYS A 66 4.64 -5.05 -9.27
N LYS A 67 4.94 -4.37 -8.16
CA LYS A 67 6.33 -4.08 -7.77
C LYS A 67 6.95 -5.15 -6.89
N GLY A 68 6.14 -6.00 -6.27
CA GLY A 68 6.61 -7.08 -5.41
C GLY A 68 7.22 -6.62 -4.09
N LYS A 69 6.84 -5.44 -3.59
CA LYS A 69 7.33 -4.97 -2.29
C LYS A 69 6.82 -5.87 -1.17
N PRO A 70 7.54 -5.94 -0.03
CA PRO A 70 7.10 -6.75 1.11
C PRO A 70 5.72 -6.32 1.60
N LEU A 71 4.79 -7.27 1.68
CA LEU A 71 3.40 -6.99 2.03
C LEU A 71 3.26 -6.27 3.37
N LEU A 72 3.97 -6.74 4.40
CA LEU A 72 3.86 -6.17 5.74
C LEU A 72 4.22 -4.69 5.77
N LEU A 73 5.28 -4.29 5.05
CA LEU A 73 5.68 -2.89 4.99
C LEU A 73 4.65 -2.02 4.27
N VAL A 74 4.06 -2.54 3.21
CA VAL A 74 3.02 -1.82 2.47
C VAL A 74 1.77 -1.67 3.32
N MET A 75 1.37 -2.72 4.06
CA MET A 75 0.24 -2.65 4.97
C MET A 75 0.48 -1.64 6.09
N GLN A 76 1.69 -1.58 6.63
CA GLN A 76 2.05 -0.59 7.65
C GLN A 76 1.91 0.85 7.14
N LYS A 77 2.33 1.09 5.91
CA LYS A 77 2.16 2.40 5.27
C LYS A 77 0.69 2.76 5.10
N LEU A 78 -0.13 1.80 4.71
CA LEU A 78 -1.57 2.02 4.57
C LEU A 78 -2.23 2.30 5.92
N GLU A 79 -1.81 1.63 6.99
CA GLU A 79 -2.30 1.94 8.34
C GLU A 79 -1.96 3.38 8.73
N LEU A 80 -0.77 3.85 8.43
CA LEU A 80 -0.36 5.23 8.69
C LEU A 80 -1.22 6.22 7.89
N LYS A 81 -1.69 5.82 6.73
CA LYS A 81 -2.60 6.63 5.91
C LYS A 81 -4.05 6.58 6.39
N GLY A 82 -4.33 5.80 7.43
CA GLY A 82 -5.64 5.75 8.06
C GLY A 82 -6.53 4.60 7.60
N ILE A 83 -5.97 3.60 6.92
CA ILE A 83 -6.73 2.42 6.52
C ILE A 83 -6.80 1.45 7.70
N GLU A 84 -7.99 0.98 8.01
CA GLU A 84 -8.20 0.07 9.13
C GLU A 84 -7.54 -1.30 8.89
N LYS A 85 -6.95 -1.84 9.95
CA LYS A 85 -6.26 -3.12 9.91
C LYS A 85 -7.14 -4.26 9.41
N SER A 86 -8.41 -4.28 9.85
CA SER A 86 -9.36 -5.31 9.43
C SER A 86 -9.61 -5.28 7.92
N LEU A 87 -9.69 -4.09 7.34
CA LEU A 87 -9.86 -3.94 5.90
C LEU A 87 -8.61 -4.42 5.15
N LEU A 88 -7.42 -4.09 5.66
CA LEU A 88 -6.17 -4.54 5.05
C LEU A 88 -6.04 -6.06 5.08
N GLN A 89 -6.42 -6.69 6.19
CA GLN A 89 -6.40 -8.14 6.31
C GLN A 89 -7.37 -8.79 5.33
N LYS A 90 -8.56 -8.22 5.19
CA LYS A 90 -9.55 -8.69 4.21
C LYS A 90 -9.01 -8.62 2.78
N LEU A 91 -8.46 -7.48 2.40
CA LEU A 91 -7.92 -7.28 1.06
C LEU A 91 -6.72 -8.18 0.78
N ALA A 92 -5.83 -8.35 1.75
CA ALA A 92 -4.67 -9.23 1.62
C ALA A 92 -5.09 -10.68 1.40
N LYS A 93 -6.17 -11.10 2.07
CA LYS A 93 -6.72 -12.45 1.91
C LYS A 93 -7.38 -12.62 0.54
N GLU A 94 -8.19 -11.64 0.12
CA GLU A 94 -8.87 -11.68 -1.18
C GLU A 94 -7.90 -11.73 -2.35
N HIS A 95 -6.77 -11.05 -2.25
CA HIS A 95 -5.76 -10.95 -3.30
C HIS A 95 -4.51 -11.78 -3.03
N SER A 96 -4.61 -12.79 -2.15
CA SER A 96 -3.46 -13.55 -1.67
C SER A 96 -2.65 -14.22 -2.79
N GLU A 97 -3.31 -14.75 -3.81
CA GLU A 97 -2.62 -15.41 -4.92
C GLU A 97 -1.79 -14.42 -5.75
N ASP A 98 -2.39 -13.30 -6.12
CA ASP A 98 -1.71 -12.27 -6.90
C ASP A 98 -0.57 -11.63 -6.10
N ILE A 99 -0.77 -11.45 -4.81
CA ILE A 99 0.25 -10.93 -3.89
C ILE A 99 1.43 -11.89 -3.82
N ALA A 100 1.16 -13.18 -3.61
CA ALA A 100 2.20 -14.21 -3.54
C ALA A 100 3.00 -14.27 -4.84
N GLU A 101 2.32 -14.20 -5.98
CA GLU A 101 2.97 -14.21 -7.28
C GLU A 101 3.87 -12.99 -7.48
N GLY A 102 3.40 -11.80 -7.16
CA GLY A 102 4.17 -10.57 -7.28
C GLY A 102 5.43 -10.58 -6.41
N ILE A 103 5.30 -11.01 -5.16
CA ILE A 103 6.42 -11.13 -4.22
C ILE A 103 7.42 -12.18 -4.72
N HIS A 104 6.93 -13.32 -5.17
CA HIS A 104 7.78 -14.41 -5.69
C HIS A 104 8.63 -13.92 -6.86
N GLN A 105 8.01 -13.25 -7.82
CA GLN A 105 8.72 -12.72 -8.99
C GLN A 105 9.79 -11.70 -8.59
N ARG A 106 9.47 -10.83 -7.64
CA ARG A 106 10.42 -9.81 -7.19
C ARG A 106 11.60 -10.42 -6.45
N ILE A 107 11.35 -11.36 -5.56
CA ILE A 107 12.42 -12.07 -4.84
C ILE A 107 13.32 -12.81 -5.83
N ALA A 108 12.72 -13.53 -6.79
CA ALA A 108 13.49 -14.24 -7.80
C ALA A 108 14.41 -13.29 -8.59
N LYS A 109 13.91 -12.14 -8.96
CA LYS A 109 14.69 -11.12 -9.66
C LYS A 109 15.83 -10.57 -8.81
N GLU A 110 15.55 -10.26 -7.54
CA GLU A 110 16.56 -9.79 -6.60
C GLU A 110 17.68 -10.82 -6.40
N ILE A 111 17.32 -12.10 -6.27
CA ILE A 111 18.27 -13.18 -6.12
C ILE A 111 19.23 -13.24 -7.31
N GLN A 112 18.69 -13.14 -8.53
CA GLN A 112 19.52 -13.14 -9.73
C GLN A 112 20.49 -11.96 -9.76
N LEU A 113 20.04 -10.78 -9.35
CA LEU A 113 20.90 -9.60 -9.28
C LEU A 113 22.03 -9.78 -8.26
N TYR A 114 21.74 -10.34 -7.09
CA TYR A 114 22.76 -10.60 -6.08
C TYR A 114 23.76 -11.66 -6.54
N LYS A 115 23.30 -12.72 -7.21
CA LYS A 115 24.18 -13.76 -7.76
C LYS A 115 25.17 -13.19 -8.78
N LYS A 116 24.74 -12.27 -9.61
CA LYS A 116 25.62 -11.59 -10.56
C LYS A 116 26.72 -10.78 -9.87
N LYS A 117 26.50 -10.36 -8.63
CA LYS A 117 27.47 -9.62 -7.83
C LYS A 117 28.30 -10.52 -6.91
N TRP A 118 28.21 -11.84 -7.11
CA TRP A 118 28.95 -12.84 -6.32
C TRP A 118 28.58 -12.84 -4.82
N VAL A 119 27.36 -12.46 -4.48
CA VAL A 119 26.84 -12.53 -3.11
C VAL A 119 26.47 -13.98 -2.82
N ASP A 120 26.92 -14.54 -1.69
CA ASP A 120 26.58 -15.92 -1.33
C ASP A 120 25.14 -16.07 -0.85
N GLY A 121 24.66 -17.33 -0.85
CA GLY A 121 23.26 -17.61 -0.55
C GLY A 121 22.78 -17.16 0.82
N PHE A 122 23.62 -17.31 1.85
CA PHE A 122 23.28 -16.89 3.21
C PHE A 122 23.12 -15.38 3.29
N GLU A 123 24.04 -14.64 2.69
CA GLU A 123 24.02 -13.19 2.65
C GLU A 123 22.80 -12.69 1.85
N ILE A 124 22.43 -13.35 0.75
CA ILE A 124 21.23 -13.02 -0.02
C ILE A 124 20.00 -13.10 0.87
N ILE A 125 19.85 -14.19 1.63
CA ILE A 125 18.71 -14.36 2.55
C ILE A 125 18.66 -13.22 3.56
N GLN A 126 19.82 -12.88 4.17
CA GLN A 126 19.87 -11.80 5.14
C GLN A 126 19.49 -10.46 4.53
N LYS A 127 19.96 -10.16 3.33
CA LYS A 127 19.64 -8.90 2.64
C LYS A 127 18.15 -8.79 2.33
N LEU A 128 17.54 -9.87 1.88
CA LEU A 128 16.10 -9.89 1.58
C LEU A 128 15.26 -9.75 2.85
N MET A 129 15.67 -10.38 3.95
CA MET A 129 14.98 -10.23 5.22
C MET A 129 15.07 -8.79 5.74
N ARG A 130 16.19 -8.12 5.58
CA ARG A 130 16.34 -6.70 5.95
C ARG A 130 15.44 -5.79 5.14
N LYS A 131 15.13 -6.16 3.90
CA LYS A 131 14.17 -5.42 3.08
C LYS A 131 12.73 -5.62 3.53
N GLY A 132 12.47 -6.61 4.39
CA GLY A 132 11.15 -6.87 4.94
C GLY A 132 10.45 -8.10 4.39
N TYR A 133 11.10 -8.89 3.55
CA TYR A 133 10.51 -10.14 3.05
C TYR A 133 10.54 -11.21 4.13
N ARG A 134 9.47 -12.03 4.16
CA ARG A 134 9.40 -13.13 5.11
C ARG A 134 10.30 -14.28 4.66
N LEU A 135 10.90 -14.96 5.64
CA LEU A 135 11.76 -16.10 5.35
C LEU A 135 11.04 -17.19 4.54
N ALA A 136 9.77 -17.43 4.85
CA ALA A 136 8.97 -18.43 4.12
C ALA A 136 8.87 -18.11 2.63
N ASP A 137 8.67 -16.83 2.28
CA ASP A 137 8.59 -16.39 0.89
C ASP A 137 9.95 -16.53 0.18
N ILE A 138 11.01 -16.18 0.87
CA ILE A 138 12.38 -16.32 0.33
C ILE A 138 12.70 -17.79 0.06
N LYS A 139 12.39 -18.66 1.03
CA LYS A 139 12.63 -20.10 0.89
C LYS A 139 11.85 -20.72 -0.25
N SER A 140 10.61 -20.26 -0.47
CA SER A 140 9.79 -20.79 -1.57
C SER A 140 10.38 -20.53 -2.95
N VAL A 141 11.19 -19.46 -3.07
CA VAL A 141 11.88 -19.11 -4.33
C VAL A 141 13.20 -19.88 -4.46
N ILE A 142 13.95 -20.00 -3.36
CA ILE A 142 15.29 -20.60 -3.38
C ILE A 142 15.24 -22.12 -3.50
N LYS A 143 14.29 -22.77 -2.84
CA LYS A 143 14.17 -24.22 -2.93
C LYS A 143 13.69 -24.63 -4.31
N PRO A 144 14.48 -25.41 -5.05
CA PRO A 144 13.89 -26.09 -6.20
C PRO A 144 12.76 -26.95 -5.64
N GLN A 145 11.63 -26.95 -6.33
CA GLN A 145 10.55 -27.84 -5.98
C GLN A 145 11.09 -29.25 -6.11
N ASP A 146 11.25 -29.90 -4.97
CA ASP A 146 11.58 -31.32 -4.99
C ASP A 146 10.41 -32.08 -5.54
N ASP A 147 10.68 -32.87 -6.50
CA ASP A 147 9.70 -33.75 -7.11
C ASP A 147 9.08 -34.71 -6.09
#